data_9d7a4acdd77b611c5bbff21bd60bc566
#
_entry.id   9d7a4acdd77b611c5bbff21bd60bc566
#
_cell.length_a   1.000
_cell.length_b   1.000
_cell.length_c   1.000
_cell.angle_alpha   90.00
_cell.angle_beta   90.00
_cell.angle_gamma   90.00
#
_symmetry.space_group_name_H-M   'P 1'
#
loop_
_entity.id
_entity.type
_entity.pdbx_description
1 polymer ?
#
loop_
_entity_poly.entity_id
_entity_poly.type
_entity_poly.pdbx_seq_one_letter_code
_entity_poly.pdbx_strand_id
1 'polypeptide(L)'
;MIAPTSVPTAATPRIHYMEWLMRRLREAGFSPKLTYSAYHALDSHIFGFTLWQLGHAAGAAMLGERDLAEWVAEFLRTLPAEEFPHFTEHVHQHLAAPKGDGAREYEFALDLILDGLEQRRGTPGRRRRAAGSTSARAGRPSPGRGR
;
A
#
# COMPACT_ATOMS: atom_id res chain seq x y z
N MET A 1 -41.59 -0.63 -9.75
CA MET A 1 -41.35 -1.86 -9.01
C MET A 1 -39.95 -2.34 -9.43
N ILE A 2 -38.90 -2.05 -8.61
CA ILE A 2 -37.50 -2.41 -8.91
C ILE A 2 -37.33 -3.85 -8.45
N ALA A 3 -37.02 -4.76 -9.37
CA ALA A 3 -36.74 -6.14 -9.05
C ALA A 3 -35.50 -6.21 -8.11
N PRO A 4 -35.51 -7.04 -7.06
CA PRO A 4 -34.35 -7.22 -6.22
C PRO A 4 -33.23 -7.81 -7.08
N THR A 5 -32.10 -7.09 -7.13
CA THR A 5 -30.89 -7.57 -7.76
C THR A 5 -30.50 -8.86 -7.04
N SER A 6 -30.63 -10.00 -7.70
CA SER A 6 -30.24 -11.29 -7.15
C SER A 6 -28.75 -11.24 -6.82
N VAL A 7 -28.44 -11.25 -5.53
CA VAL A 7 -27.05 -11.43 -5.06
C VAL A 7 -26.60 -12.79 -5.59
N PRO A 8 -25.47 -12.87 -6.30
CA PRO A 8 -24.96 -14.17 -6.76
C PRO A 8 -24.75 -15.09 -5.57
N THR A 9 -25.50 -16.17 -5.50
CA THR A 9 -25.45 -17.15 -4.40
C THR A 9 -24.28 -18.12 -4.51
N ALA A 10 -23.50 -18.03 -5.60
CA ALA A 10 -22.33 -18.89 -5.83
C ALA A 10 -21.03 -18.13 -5.50
N ALA A 11 -20.11 -18.78 -4.79
CA ALA A 11 -18.77 -18.28 -4.55
C ALA A 11 -18.03 -18.09 -5.89
N THR A 12 -17.64 -16.86 -6.18
CA THR A 12 -16.87 -16.53 -7.38
C THR A 12 -15.40 -16.94 -7.21
N PRO A 13 -14.62 -17.11 -8.29
CA PRO A 13 -13.18 -17.36 -8.21
C PRO A 13 -12.44 -16.34 -7.32
N ARG A 14 -12.89 -15.09 -7.30
CA ARG A 14 -12.34 -14.05 -6.43
C ARG A 14 -12.58 -14.35 -4.95
N ILE A 15 -13.76 -14.82 -4.58
CA ILE A 15 -14.07 -15.20 -3.18
C ILE A 15 -13.20 -16.37 -2.73
N HIS A 16 -12.99 -17.36 -3.59
CA HIS A 16 -12.09 -18.48 -3.30
C HIS A 16 -10.65 -18.04 -3.10
N TYR A 17 -10.15 -17.13 -3.94
CA TYR A 17 -8.83 -16.54 -3.77
C TYR A 17 -8.71 -15.77 -2.44
N MET A 18 -9.68 -14.90 -2.14
CA MET A 18 -9.70 -14.15 -0.88
C MET A 18 -9.66 -15.05 0.33
N GLU A 19 -10.53 -16.07 0.35
CA GLU A 19 -10.57 -17.04 1.45
C GLU A 19 -9.26 -17.81 1.58
N TRP A 20 -8.70 -18.26 0.46
CA TRP A 20 -7.41 -18.95 0.45
C TRP A 20 -6.30 -18.08 1.04
N LEU A 21 -6.15 -16.84 0.59
CA LEU A 21 -5.11 -15.92 1.07
C LEU A 21 -5.30 -15.59 2.56
N MET A 22 -6.51 -15.25 2.97
CA MET A 22 -6.81 -14.97 4.37
C MET A 22 -6.54 -16.17 5.28
N ARG A 23 -6.87 -17.38 4.84
CA ARG A 23 -6.57 -18.62 5.55
C ARG A 23 -5.06 -18.79 5.73
N ARG A 24 -4.26 -18.62 4.68
CA ARG A 24 -2.79 -18.72 4.77
C ARG A 24 -2.21 -17.72 5.76
N LEU A 25 -2.68 -16.48 5.75
CA LEU A 25 -2.27 -15.47 6.72
C LEU A 25 -2.64 -15.87 8.16
N ARG A 26 -3.85 -16.42 8.37
CA ARG A 26 -4.30 -16.91 9.68
C ARG A 26 -3.47 -18.09 10.16
N GLU A 27 -3.19 -19.07 9.31
CA GLU A 27 -2.32 -20.20 9.58
C GLU A 27 -0.89 -19.77 9.94
N ALA A 28 -0.39 -18.70 9.30
CA ALA A 28 0.89 -18.08 9.62
C ALA A 28 0.87 -17.28 10.95
N GLY A 29 -0.22 -17.26 11.69
CA GLY A 29 -0.31 -16.62 13.01
C GLY A 29 -0.72 -15.14 13.00
N PHE A 30 -1.22 -14.64 11.88
CA PHE A 30 -1.73 -13.26 11.82
C PHE A 30 -3.04 -13.13 12.60
N SER A 31 -3.19 -12.07 13.39
CA SER A 31 -4.47 -11.74 14.03
C SER A 31 -5.54 -11.41 12.98
N PRO A 32 -6.85 -11.51 13.28
CA PRO A 32 -7.90 -11.12 12.33
C PRO A 32 -7.73 -9.71 11.76
N LYS A 33 -7.36 -8.75 12.61
CA LYS A 33 -7.11 -7.36 12.20
C LYS A 33 -5.91 -7.24 11.26
N LEU A 34 -4.82 -7.95 11.56
CA LEU A 34 -3.63 -7.92 10.71
C LEU A 34 -3.87 -8.66 9.39
N THR A 35 -4.63 -9.76 9.40
CA THR A 35 -5.05 -10.48 8.20
C THR A 35 -5.85 -9.58 7.25
N TYR A 36 -6.79 -8.80 7.78
CA TYR A 36 -7.54 -7.81 6.99
C TYR A 36 -6.60 -6.80 6.32
N SER A 37 -5.69 -6.21 7.11
CA SER A 37 -4.73 -5.22 6.58
C SER A 37 -3.76 -5.82 5.57
N ALA A 38 -3.27 -7.04 5.83
CA ALA A 38 -2.35 -7.76 4.95
C ALA A 38 -3.01 -8.11 3.62
N TYR A 39 -4.24 -8.62 3.66
CA TYR A 39 -5.01 -8.89 2.44
C TYR A 39 -5.11 -7.64 1.56
N HIS A 40 -5.51 -6.50 2.14
CA HIS A 40 -5.66 -5.27 1.38
C HIS A 40 -4.33 -4.72 0.86
N ALA A 41 -3.24 -4.83 1.62
CA ALA A 41 -1.92 -4.39 1.16
C ALA A 41 -1.45 -5.20 -0.06
N LEU A 42 -1.57 -6.53 0.02
CA LEU A 42 -1.18 -7.43 -1.07
C LEU A 42 -2.07 -7.26 -2.31
N ASP A 43 -3.38 -7.23 -2.11
CA ASP A 43 -4.35 -7.09 -3.20
C ASP A 43 -4.18 -5.73 -3.93
N SER A 44 -3.97 -4.65 -3.17
CA SER A 44 -3.71 -3.32 -3.73
C SER A 44 -2.39 -3.26 -4.49
N HIS A 45 -1.35 -3.95 -4.02
CA HIS A 45 -0.08 -4.01 -4.74
C HIS A 45 -0.23 -4.74 -6.07
N ILE A 46 -0.87 -5.91 -6.08
CA ILE A 46 -1.10 -6.70 -7.30
C ILE A 46 -1.91 -5.89 -8.31
N PHE A 47 -3.04 -5.32 -7.90
CA PHE A 47 -3.89 -4.53 -8.80
C PHE A 47 -3.23 -3.24 -9.25
N GLY A 48 -2.60 -2.52 -8.34
CA GLY A 48 -1.92 -1.26 -8.66
C GLY A 48 -0.80 -1.47 -9.68
N PHE A 49 0.03 -2.49 -9.47
CA PHE A 49 1.09 -2.83 -10.39
C PHE A 49 0.54 -3.28 -11.77
N THR A 50 -0.51 -4.11 -11.78
CA THR A 50 -1.14 -4.54 -13.03
C THR A 50 -1.68 -3.34 -13.83
N LEU A 51 -2.36 -2.41 -13.17
CA LEU A 51 -2.88 -1.19 -13.82
C LEU A 51 -1.73 -0.30 -14.33
N TRP A 52 -0.66 -0.18 -13.56
CA TRP A 52 0.53 0.56 -13.98
C TRP A 52 1.16 -0.05 -15.24
N GLN A 53 1.34 -1.36 -15.29
CA GLN A 53 1.85 -2.09 -16.47
C GLN A 53 0.95 -1.90 -17.69
N LEU A 54 -0.36 -2.02 -17.52
CA LEU A 54 -1.32 -1.80 -18.61
C LEU A 54 -1.27 -0.36 -19.12
N GLY A 55 -1.13 0.62 -18.24
CA GLY A 55 -0.98 2.03 -18.60
C GLY A 55 0.27 2.29 -19.43
N HIS A 56 1.40 1.69 -19.07
CA HIS A 56 2.65 1.79 -19.82
C HIS A 56 2.55 1.13 -21.20
N ALA A 57 1.96 -0.06 -21.27
CA ALA A 57 1.73 -0.75 -22.53
C ALA A 57 0.83 0.07 -23.48
N ALA A 58 -0.24 0.65 -22.94
CA ALA A 58 -1.14 1.51 -23.71
C ALA A 58 -0.43 2.80 -24.18
N GLY A 59 0.37 3.43 -23.32
CA GLY A 59 1.17 4.60 -23.67
C GLY A 59 2.17 4.30 -24.78
N ALA A 60 2.89 3.19 -24.68
CA ALA A 60 3.82 2.75 -25.72
C ALA A 60 3.10 2.48 -27.06
N ALA A 61 1.92 1.86 -27.02
CA ALA A 61 1.12 1.61 -28.22
C ALA A 61 0.63 2.93 -28.89
N MET A 62 0.38 3.97 -28.11
CA MET A 62 -0.02 5.30 -28.63
C MET A 62 1.13 6.02 -29.33
N LEU A 63 2.38 5.75 -28.99
CA LEU A 63 3.55 6.35 -29.63
C LEU A 63 3.79 5.78 -31.03
N GLY A 64 3.22 4.62 -31.36
CA GLY A 64 3.36 3.97 -32.64
C GLY A 64 4.81 3.60 -32.96
N GLU A 65 5.30 4.00 -34.15
CA GLU A 65 6.67 3.74 -34.60
C GLU A 65 7.71 4.71 -34.03
N ARG A 66 7.29 5.69 -33.21
CA ARG A 66 8.24 6.64 -32.59
C ARG A 66 9.12 5.91 -31.56
N ASP A 67 10.40 6.20 -31.61
CA ASP A 67 11.31 5.75 -30.56
C ASP A 67 10.94 6.47 -29.24
N LEU A 68 10.56 5.68 -28.24
CA LEU A 68 10.22 6.17 -26.92
C LEU A 68 11.35 7.01 -26.32
N ALA A 69 12.61 6.60 -26.53
CA ALA A 69 13.77 7.31 -26.01
C ALA A 69 13.91 8.69 -26.66
N GLU A 70 13.68 8.80 -27.97
CA GLU A 70 13.70 10.07 -28.70
C GLU A 70 12.57 10.99 -28.23
N TRP A 71 11.36 10.47 -28.10
CA TRP A 71 10.23 11.24 -27.59
C TRP A 71 10.47 11.76 -26.18
N VAL A 72 11.00 10.93 -25.30
CA VAL A 72 11.31 11.32 -23.91
C VAL A 72 12.44 12.35 -23.88
N ALA A 73 13.49 12.20 -24.69
CA ALA A 73 14.57 13.18 -24.79
C ALA A 73 14.05 14.55 -25.27
N GLU A 74 13.11 14.56 -26.21
CA GLU A 74 12.43 15.78 -26.65
C GLU A 74 11.62 16.40 -25.52
N PHE A 75 10.82 15.60 -24.83
CA PHE A 75 10.02 16.04 -23.69
C PHE A 75 10.90 16.64 -22.58
N LEU A 76 11.99 15.98 -22.19
CA LEU A 76 12.90 16.48 -21.16
C LEU A 76 13.54 17.81 -21.54
N ARG A 77 13.76 18.07 -22.83
CA ARG A 77 14.27 19.39 -23.29
C ARG A 77 13.26 20.53 -23.08
N THR A 78 11.97 20.22 -22.96
CA THR A 78 10.93 21.22 -22.68
C THR A 78 10.81 21.57 -21.19
N LEU A 79 11.37 20.75 -20.30
CA LEU A 79 11.31 20.96 -18.86
C LEU A 79 12.49 21.81 -18.37
N PRO A 80 12.25 22.79 -17.47
CA PRO A 80 13.33 23.50 -16.79
C PRO A 80 14.06 22.52 -15.84
N ALA A 81 15.22 22.06 -16.24
CA ALA A 81 15.98 21.00 -15.52
C ALA A 81 16.30 21.40 -14.07
N GLU A 82 16.44 22.69 -13.79
CA GLU A 82 16.70 23.21 -12.44
C GLU A 82 15.49 23.06 -11.51
N GLU A 83 14.28 23.05 -12.06
CA GLU A 83 13.04 22.89 -11.28
C GLU A 83 12.66 21.42 -11.07
N PHE A 84 13.11 20.52 -11.98
CA PHE A 84 12.73 19.11 -11.96
C PHE A 84 13.93 18.13 -11.96
N PRO A 85 14.95 18.32 -11.10
CA PRO A 85 16.16 17.51 -11.15
C PRO A 85 15.89 16.03 -10.85
N HIS A 86 15.07 15.74 -9.86
CA HIS A 86 14.76 14.36 -9.46
C HIS A 86 13.86 13.63 -10.47
N PHE A 87 12.95 14.35 -11.10
CA PHE A 87 12.14 13.79 -12.17
C PHE A 87 13.00 13.42 -13.38
N THR A 88 13.90 14.29 -13.77
CA THR A 88 14.85 14.06 -14.87
C THR A 88 15.73 12.83 -14.58
N GLU A 89 16.28 12.74 -13.38
CA GLU A 89 17.06 11.57 -12.93
C GLU A 89 16.22 10.27 -13.00
N HIS A 90 14.99 10.31 -12.47
CA HIS A 90 14.08 9.15 -12.52
C HIS A 90 13.80 8.70 -13.95
N VAL A 91 13.53 9.62 -14.87
CA VAL A 91 13.30 9.29 -16.28
C VAL A 91 14.53 8.64 -16.93
N HIS A 92 15.73 9.18 -16.67
CA HIS A 92 16.96 8.56 -17.16
C HIS A 92 17.17 7.16 -16.62
N GLN A 93 16.93 6.92 -15.33
CA GLN A 93 16.98 5.58 -14.72
C GLN A 93 15.99 4.63 -15.38
N HIS A 94 14.76 5.11 -15.63
CA HIS A 94 13.73 4.29 -16.28
C HIS A 94 14.07 3.90 -17.72
N LEU A 95 14.68 4.82 -18.49
CA LEU A 95 15.14 4.53 -19.86
C LEU A 95 16.37 3.62 -19.89
N ALA A 96 17.23 3.69 -18.86
CA ALA A 96 18.41 2.84 -18.76
C ALA A 96 18.09 1.42 -18.24
N ALA A 97 16.90 1.24 -17.63
CA ALA A 97 16.49 -0.05 -17.11
C ALA A 97 16.28 -1.07 -18.25
N PRO A 98 16.68 -2.33 -18.07
CA PRO A 98 16.44 -3.38 -19.05
C PRO A 98 14.95 -3.52 -19.37
N LYS A 99 14.61 -3.71 -20.64
CA LYS A 99 13.23 -3.96 -21.03
C LYS A 99 12.71 -5.21 -20.31
N GLY A 100 11.63 -5.07 -19.54
CA GLY A 100 11.04 -6.17 -18.77
C GLY A 100 11.41 -6.16 -17.28
N ASP A 101 12.13 -5.16 -16.79
CA ASP A 101 12.56 -5.06 -15.38
C ASP A 101 11.41 -4.78 -14.39
N GLY A 102 10.18 -4.62 -14.89
CA GLY A 102 8.99 -4.44 -14.03
C GLY A 102 8.77 -5.57 -13.01
N ALA A 103 9.35 -6.76 -13.23
CA ALA A 103 9.32 -7.83 -12.25
C ALA A 103 10.14 -7.48 -10.99
N ARG A 104 11.24 -6.76 -11.15
CA ARG A 104 12.11 -6.37 -10.01
C ARG A 104 11.46 -5.31 -9.15
N GLU A 105 10.81 -4.31 -9.75
CA GLU A 105 10.04 -3.31 -9.00
C GLU A 105 8.86 -3.96 -8.27
N TYR A 106 8.19 -4.94 -8.91
CA TYR A 106 7.12 -5.70 -8.27
C TYR A 106 7.64 -6.47 -7.07
N GLU A 107 8.72 -7.23 -7.23
CA GLU A 107 9.34 -8.04 -6.17
C GLU A 107 9.84 -7.15 -5.03
N PHE A 108 10.53 -6.05 -5.34
CA PHE A 108 11.01 -5.11 -4.33
C PHE A 108 9.88 -4.57 -3.45
N ALA A 109 8.78 -4.12 -4.06
CA ALA A 109 7.64 -3.61 -3.31
C ALA A 109 6.92 -4.72 -2.53
N LEU A 110 6.83 -5.94 -3.10
CA LEU A 110 6.27 -7.10 -2.42
C LEU A 110 7.09 -7.47 -1.18
N ASP A 111 8.41 -7.50 -1.28
CA ASP A 111 9.31 -7.79 -0.16
C ASP A 111 9.14 -6.77 0.96
N LEU A 112 9.08 -5.47 0.64
CA LEU A 112 8.80 -4.42 1.63
C LEU A 112 7.47 -4.65 2.36
N ILE A 113 6.43 -5.07 1.64
CA ILE A 113 5.12 -5.38 2.23
C ILE A 113 5.24 -6.60 3.15
N LEU A 114 5.87 -7.68 2.70
CA LEU A 114 6.00 -8.93 3.46
C LEU A 114 6.84 -8.72 4.73
N ASP A 115 7.97 -8.05 4.63
CA ASP A 115 8.83 -7.70 5.77
C ASP A 115 8.06 -6.84 6.80
N GLY A 116 7.35 -5.83 6.32
CA GLY A 116 6.53 -4.98 7.17
C GLY A 116 5.38 -5.73 7.87
N LEU A 117 4.81 -6.73 7.23
CA LEU A 117 3.79 -7.60 7.80
C LEU A 117 4.37 -8.57 8.83
N GLU A 118 5.54 -9.14 8.56
CA GLU A 118 6.22 -10.04 9.48
C GLU A 118 6.63 -9.34 10.77
N GLN A 119 7.20 -8.15 10.68
CA GLN A 119 7.50 -7.32 11.84
C GLN A 119 6.27 -7.06 12.71
N ARG A 120 5.12 -6.81 12.09
CA ARG A 120 3.86 -6.57 12.81
C ARG A 120 3.26 -7.83 13.41
N ARG A 121 3.49 -8.99 12.80
CA ARG A 121 3.09 -10.30 13.35
C ARG A 121 3.80 -10.57 14.67
N GLY A 122 5.12 -10.30 14.72
CA GLY A 122 5.96 -10.52 15.91
C GLY A 122 5.75 -9.50 17.02
N THR A 123 5.10 -8.38 16.77
CA THR A 123 4.87 -7.33 17.78
C THR A 123 3.54 -7.61 18.50
N PRO A 124 3.55 -8.08 19.77
CA PRO A 124 2.34 -8.14 20.59
C PRO A 124 1.76 -6.72 20.61
N GLY A 125 0.49 -6.59 20.19
CA GLY A 125 -0.17 -5.31 20.03
C GLY A 125 0.19 -4.36 21.17
N ARG A 126 0.90 -3.29 20.86
CA ARG A 126 1.21 -2.21 21.79
C ARG A 126 -0.13 -1.68 22.27
N ARG A 127 -0.63 -2.28 23.36
CA ARG A 127 -1.78 -1.75 24.08
C ARG A 127 -1.47 -0.27 24.29
N ARG A 128 -2.22 0.60 23.60
CA ARG A 128 -2.31 1.99 23.99
C ARG A 128 -2.65 1.96 25.47
N ARG A 129 -1.65 2.14 26.32
CA ARG A 129 -1.90 2.62 27.67
C ARG A 129 -2.56 3.97 27.46
N ALA A 130 -3.87 3.94 27.39
CA ALA A 130 -4.64 5.14 27.63
C ALA A 130 -4.15 5.65 28.98
N ALA A 131 -3.57 6.82 28.95
CA ALA A 131 -3.21 7.57 30.12
C ALA A 131 -4.49 7.86 30.91
N GLY A 132 -4.85 6.93 31.76
CA GLY A 132 -5.80 7.11 32.84
C GLY A 132 -5.04 7.50 34.09
N SER A 133 -4.25 8.58 34.01
CA SER A 133 -3.79 9.29 35.19
C SER A 133 -4.85 10.31 35.56
N THR A 134 -5.93 9.82 36.12
CA THR A 134 -6.84 10.68 36.87
C THR A 134 -6.11 10.98 38.20
N SER A 135 -5.54 12.17 38.25
CA SER A 135 -5.06 12.82 39.45
C SER A 135 -6.11 12.73 40.55
N ALA A 136 -5.90 11.86 41.51
CA ALA A 136 -6.56 11.93 42.80
C ALA A 136 -6.01 13.16 43.53
N ARG A 137 -6.71 14.27 43.36
CA ARG A 137 -6.50 15.47 44.12
C ARG A 137 -6.95 15.19 45.57
N ALA A 138 -6.02 14.81 46.43
CA ALA A 138 -6.24 14.69 47.84
C ALA A 138 -6.77 16.01 48.44
N GLY A 139 -7.94 15.93 49.01
CA GLY A 139 -8.54 17.01 49.77
C GLY A 139 -7.69 17.33 50.99
N ARG A 140 -7.31 18.58 51.11
CA ARG A 140 -6.63 19.16 52.23
C ARG A 140 -7.69 19.51 53.29
N PRO A 141 -7.62 18.99 54.54
CA PRO A 141 -8.51 19.46 55.60
C PRO A 141 -8.09 20.84 56.05
N SER A 142 -9.03 21.74 56.15
CA SER A 142 -8.89 23.05 56.78
C SER A 142 -8.67 22.93 58.29
N PRO A 143 -7.72 23.67 58.90
CA PRO A 143 -7.64 23.77 60.33
C PRO A 143 -8.73 24.74 60.84
N GLY A 144 -9.55 24.22 61.74
CA GLY A 144 -10.55 25.02 62.47
C GLY A 144 -9.88 26.12 63.30
N ARG A 145 -10.46 27.31 63.22
CA ARG A 145 -10.24 28.37 64.20
C ARG A 145 -11.11 28.10 65.39
N GLY A 146 -10.50 27.78 66.51
CA GLY A 146 -11.09 27.98 67.85
C GLY A 146 -10.47 29.23 68.49
N ARG A 147 -11.36 30.15 68.82
CA ARG A 147 -11.17 31.29 69.73
C ARG A 147 -10.13 32.33 69.36
#